data_210e43a7e9ffb168bbdbee4b5e9c8820
#
_entry.id   210e43a7e9ffb168bbdbee4b5e9c8820
#
_cell.length_a   1.000
_cell.length_b   1.000
_cell.length_c   1.000
_cell.angle_alpha   90.00
_cell.angle_beta   90.00
_cell.angle_gamma   90.00
#
_symmetry.space_group_name_H-M   'P 1'
#
loop_
_entity.id
_entity.type
_entity.pdbx_description
1 polymer ?
#
loop_
_entity_poly.entity_id
_entity_poly.type
_entity_poly.pdbx_seq_one_letter_code
_entity_poly.pdbx_strand_id
1 'polypeptide(L)'
;MTIDVTVDTVPHWIAGAAVSSAEGPRAVIHDPATGRVTGSVVLGGDDVVDQAVASARTAAAAWADTPAPARASVLHRFRALLHEQIDDLASIITAEQGKTLEDARGELARSIEAIDVSLSVVQQLKGEYAEQVANGVDTYSFRQPLGVCVGITPFNFPVMVPVSMFAAAIACGNAFVLKPSDQVPTAAVRLAQIMSAAGLPDGVLNVVHGGAETAEALIEHPDVAAVSFVGSTPVARAIYRRAADAGKKVQALGGAKNHMVVLPDADLDAAADALVSAAYGAAGQRCMAVTVAVAVGSAADALVSKIAERATAFKVGPGATPGVDMGPLISEGALDRVRGALERSVEQGGRLVVDGRERPAPGAGYFIGPSLVDGVSTDSDLYRDEVFGPVLSVVRAENLDHALQIVNDNPYGNGAVIFTSSGTAARRFSRGVLAGSVGINVPIPVPISWFGFGGWRDSRFGDDGLNYDAYRFYTRSKVVTQRWTEPKAGLTPHFVAAGRQ
;
A
#
# COMPACT_ATOMS: atom_id res chain seq x y z
N MET A 1 -7.24 15.08 41.10
CA MET A 1 -6.85 13.68 41.27
C MET A 1 -6.49 13.16 39.88
N THR A 2 -5.23 13.31 39.49
CA THR A 2 -4.69 12.86 38.22
C THR A 2 -4.60 11.34 38.30
N ILE A 3 -5.44 10.65 37.53
CA ILE A 3 -5.32 9.21 37.35
C ILE A 3 -4.10 9.03 36.46
N ASP A 4 -3.01 8.57 37.02
CA ASP A 4 -1.82 8.13 36.31
C ASP A 4 -2.17 6.79 35.63
N VAL A 5 -2.75 6.89 34.44
CA VAL A 5 -2.96 5.73 33.56
C VAL A 5 -1.58 5.43 32.99
N THR A 6 -0.94 4.37 33.46
CA THR A 6 0.24 3.81 32.81
C THR A 6 -0.17 3.38 31.41
N VAL A 7 0.06 4.29 30.46
CA VAL A 7 -0.24 4.06 29.04
C VAL A 7 0.85 3.14 28.50
N ASP A 8 0.48 1.98 28.00
CA ASP A 8 1.42 1.04 27.39
C ASP A 8 2.22 1.71 26.27
N THR A 9 3.54 1.57 26.33
CA THR A 9 4.44 2.16 25.35
C THR A 9 4.87 1.11 24.34
N VAL A 10 4.60 1.35 23.06
CA VAL A 10 5.06 0.49 21.96
C VAL A 10 6.54 0.73 21.70
N PRO A 11 7.40 -0.30 21.83
CA PRO A 11 8.84 -0.19 21.61
C PRO A 11 9.21 -0.29 20.13
N HIS A 12 10.43 0.09 19.78
CA HIS A 12 11.08 -0.40 18.55
C HIS A 12 11.31 -1.91 18.64
N TRP A 13 11.55 -2.55 17.50
CA TRP A 13 11.99 -3.95 17.44
C TRP A 13 13.29 -4.01 16.64
N ILE A 14 14.41 -4.22 17.31
CA ILE A 14 15.75 -4.18 16.70
C ILE A 14 16.53 -5.41 17.15
N ALA A 15 17.20 -6.06 16.19
CA ALA A 15 18.05 -7.24 16.48
C ALA A 15 17.31 -8.37 17.24
N GLY A 16 16.03 -8.60 16.91
CA GLY A 16 15.21 -9.65 17.53
C GLY A 16 14.67 -9.31 18.91
N ALA A 17 14.79 -8.07 19.38
CA ALA A 17 14.39 -7.65 20.72
C ALA A 17 13.62 -6.32 20.72
N ALA A 18 12.78 -6.14 21.75
CA ALA A 18 12.14 -4.87 22.03
C ALA A 18 13.17 -3.86 22.55
N VAL A 19 13.23 -2.69 21.93
CA VAL A 19 14.11 -1.58 22.32
C VAL A 19 13.25 -0.38 22.70
N SER A 20 13.33 0.02 23.95
CA SER A 20 12.63 1.18 24.49
C SER A 20 13.64 2.19 25.03
N SER A 21 13.41 3.47 24.77
CA SER A 21 14.08 4.54 25.50
C SER A 21 13.14 5.07 26.58
N ALA A 22 13.64 5.22 27.80
CA ALA A 22 12.90 5.89 28.88
C ALA A 22 12.76 7.40 28.62
N GLU A 23 13.72 7.96 27.89
CA GLU A 23 13.81 9.36 27.51
C GLU A 23 13.70 9.47 25.97
N GLY A 24 12.95 10.44 25.48
CA GLY A 24 12.80 10.70 24.05
C GLY A 24 11.39 11.14 23.66
N PRO A 25 11.22 11.66 22.45
CA PRO A 25 9.92 12.09 21.97
C PRO A 25 8.99 10.88 21.81
N ARG A 26 7.70 11.12 22.04
CA ARG A 26 6.65 10.12 21.93
C ARG A 26 5.47 10.66 21.13
N ALA A 27 4.83 9.80 20.36
CA ALA A 27 3.51 10.06 19.80
C ALA A 27 2.47 9.30 20.63
N VAL A 28 1.26 9.86 20.72
CA VAL A 28 0.13 9.22 21.38
C VAL A 28 -0.64 8.35 20.40
N ILE A 29 -1.11 7.22 20.89
CA ILE A 29 -1.99 6.30 20.15
C ILE A 29 -3.42 6.54 20.64
N HIS A 30 -4.35 6.75 19.72
CA HIS A 30 -5.75 6.93 20.05
C HIS A 30 -6.57 5.70 19.63
N ASP A 31 -7.63 5.42 20.36
CA ASP A 31 -8.75 4.65 19.85
C ASP A 31 -9.66 5.61 19.04
N PRO A 32 -9.75 5.47 17.72
CA PRO A 32 -10.54 6.37 16.89
C PRO A 32 -12.05 6.32 17.18
N ALA A 33 -12.52 5.20 17.75
CA ALA A 33 -13.95 5.02 18.10
C ALA A 33 -14.35 5.82 19.35
N THR A 34 -13.40 6.17 20.20
CA THR A 34 -13.66 6.90 21.45
C THR A 34 -12.93 8.23 21.56
N GLY A 35 -11.93 8.48 20.71
CA GLY A 35 -11.02 9.62 20.78
C GLY A 35 -10.07 9.58 21.98
N ARG A 36 -10.07 8.49 22.76
CA ARG A 36 -9.23 8.37 23.97
C ARG A 36 -7.83 7.91 23.61
N VAL A 37 -6.85 8.39 24.37
CA VAL A 37 -5.48 7.88 24.33
C VAL A 37 -5.47 6.48 24.93
N THR A 38 -4.95 5.51 24.19
CA THR A 38 -4.83 4.10 24.58
C THR A 38 -3.38 3.67 24.76
N GLY A 39 -2.43 4.38 24.18
CA GLY A 39 -1.04 4.04 24.22
C GLY A 39 -0.13 5.20 23.82
N SER A 40 1.16 4.93 23.80
CA SER A 40 2.17 5.80 23.21
C SER A 40 3.19 4.98 22.44
N VAL A 41 3.88 5.60 21.52
CA VAL A 41 5.00 5.00 20.78
C VAL A 41 6.24 5.85 20.91
N VAL A 42 7.39 5.22 21.15
CA VAL A 42 8.69 5.91 21.19
C VAL A 42 9.06 6.30 19.76
N LEU A 43 9.50 7.55 19.57
CA LEU A 43 9.99 8.03 18.28
C LEU A 43 11.53 7.97 18.27
N GLY A 44 12.11 7.28 17.28
CA GLY A 44 13.55 7.12 17.13
C GLY A 44 14.18 8.29 16.38
N GLY A 45 15.32 8.74 16.87
CA GLY A 45 16.24 9.65 16.19
C GLY A 45 17.29 8.90 15.36
N ASP A 46 18.35 9.62 14.96
CA ASP A 46 19.44 9.10 14.15
C ASP A 46 20.14 7.89 14.78
N ASP A 47 20.32 7.89 16.10
CA ASP A 47 20.94 6.81 16.87
C ASP A 47 20.16 5.48 16.75
N VAL A 48 18.84 5.54 16.79
CA VAL A 48 17.97 4.36 16.61
C VAL A 48 18.00 3.88 15.17
N VAL A 49 18.04 4.81 14.20
CA VAL A 49 18.18 4.49 12.77
C VAL A 49 19.51 3.77 12.51
N ASP A 50 20.62 4.34 13.02
CA ASP A 50 21.95 3.76 12.88
C ASP A 50 22.03 2.35 13.51
N GLN A 51 21.45 2.16 14.69
CA GLN A 51 21.38 0.86 15.36
C GLN A 51 20.60 -0.16 14.53
N ALA A 52 19.43 0.22 14.02
CA ALA A 52 18.58 -0.68 13.22
C ALA A 52 19.24 -1.04 11.88
N VAL A 53 19.84 -0.08 11.19
CA VAL A 53 20.51 -0.31 9.90
C VAL A 53 21.79 -1.10 10.09
N ALA A 54 22.59 -0.86 11.13
CA ALA A 54 23.77 -1.65 11.44
C ALA A 54 23.44 -3.12 11.76
N SER A 55 22.37 -3.34 12.54
CA SER A 55 21.83 -4.68 12.78
C SER A 55 21.40 -5.36 11.46
N ALA A 56 20.62 -4.65 10.64
CA ALA A 56 20.16 -5.15 9.35
C ALA A 56 21.34 -5.48 8.41
N ARG A 57 22.35 -4.62 8.33
CA ARG A 57 23.54 -4.84 7.51
C ARG A 57 24.28 -6.10 7.92
N THR A 58 24.47 -6.30 9.22
CA THR A 58 25.14 -7.50 9.75
C THR A 58 24.37 -8.77 9.41
N ALA A 59 23.04 -8.76 9.60
CA ALA A 59 22.19 -9.89 9.31
C ALA A 59 22.06 -10.17 7.79
N ALA A 60 22.05 -9.13 6.96
CA ALA A 60 21.88 -9.25 5.51
C ALA A 60 22.96 -10.12 4.86
N ALA A 61 24.21 -10.04 5.31
CA ALA A 61 25.31 -10.82 4.74
C ALA A 61 25.08 -12.33 4.88
N ALA A 62 24.77 -12.80 6.08
CA ALA A 62 24.50 -14.22 6.34
C ALA A 62 23.14 -14.67 5.72
N TRP A 63 22.15 -13.80 5.71
CA TRP A 63 20.86 -14.12 5.12
C TRP A 63 20.92 -14.24 3.59
N ALA A 64 21.73 -13.43 2.92
CA ALA A 64 21.97 -13.52 1.49
C ALA A 64 22.56 -14.87 1.07
N ASP A 65 23.43 -15.46 1.91
CA ASP A 65 24.04 -16.77 1.68
C ASP A 65 23.11 -17.94 2.05
N THR A 66 21.99 -17.67 2.73
CA THR A 66 21.00 -18.70 3.06
C THR A 66 20.28 -19.16 1.80
N PRO A 67 20.23 -20.47 1.49
CA PRO A 67 19.55 -20.97 0.29
C PRO A 67 18.09 -20.52 0.20
N ALA A 68 17.63 -20.18 -1.01
CA ALA A 68 16.27 -19.68 -1.23
C ALA A 68 15.16 -20.62 -0.68
N PRO A 69 15.25 -21.96 -0.77
CA PRO A 69 14.28 -22.85 -0.12
C PRO A 69 14.27 -22.74 1.40
N ALA A 70 15.41 -22.50 2.04
CA ALA A 70 15.47 -22.30 3.49
C ALA A 70 14.83 -20.99 3.91
N ARG A 71 15.06 -19.91 3.15
CA ARG A 71 14.34 -18.62 3.35
C ARG A 71 12.83 -18.78 3.19
N ALA A 72 12.40 -19.50 2.15
CA ALA A 72 10.98 -19.80 1.94
C ALA A 72 10.38 -20.61 3.10
N SER A 73 11.12 -21.52 3.73
CA SER A 73 10.65 -22.29 4.89
C SER A 73 10.34 -21.40 6.11
N VAL A 74 11.07 -20.31 6.32
CA VAL A 74 10.76 -19.32 7.36
C VAL A 74 9.42 -18.62 7.05
N LEU A 75 9.23 -18.19 5.79
CA LEU A 75 7.98 -17.54 5.36
C LEU A 75 6.79 -18.51 5.42
N HIS A 76 6.96 -19.79 5.15
CA HIS A 76 5.89 -20.79 5.35
C HIS A 76 5.45 -20.86 6.83
N ARG A 77 6.40 -20.89 7.77
CA ARG A 77 6.07 -20.86 9.20
C ARG A 77 5.42 -19.52 9.61
N PHE A 78 5.94 -18.41 9.11
CA PHE A 78 5.34 -17.08 9.33
C PHE A 78 3.88 -17.03 8.85
N ARG A 79 3.61 -17.54 7.66
CA ARG A 79 2.25 -17.64 7.11
C ARG A 79 1.31 -18.43 8.02
N ALA A 80 1.77 -19.57 8.53
CA ALA A 80 0.97 -20.42 9.44
C ALA A 80 0.68 -19.68 10.75
N LEU A 81 1.72 -19.11 11.39
CA LEU A 81 1.58 -18.38 12.65
C LEU A 81 0.71 -17.11 12.51
N LEU A 82 0.82 -16.41 11.38
CA LEU A 82 -0.04 -15.26 11.08
C LEU A 82 -1.51 -15.68 10.94
N HIS A 83 -1.75 -16.82 10.27
CA HIS A 83 -3.10 -17.36 10.13
C HIS A 83 -3.73 -17.75 11.48
N GLU A 84 -2.94 -18.36 12.38
CA GLU A 84 -3.38 -18.70 13.74
C GLU A 84 -3.73 -17.47 14.59
N GLN A 85 -3.17 -16.29 14.27
CA GLN A 85 -3.33 -15.06 15.03
C GLN A 85 -4.19 -14.01 14.31
N ILE A 86 -5.00 -14.42 13.33
CA ILE A 86 -5.83 -13.50 12.53
C ILE A 86 -6.77 -12.66 13.43
N ASP A 87 -7.44 -13.27 14.39
CA ASP A 87 -8.42 -12.56 15.22
C ASP A 87 -7.75 -11.58 16.20
N ASP A 88 -6.59 -11.93 16.75
CA ASP A 88 -5.80 -11.05 17.60
C ASP A 88 -5.30 -9.82 16.81
N LEU A 89 -4.73 -10.06 15.63
CA LEU A 89 -4.26 -8.99 14.75
C LEU A 89 -5.42 -8.12 14.24
N ALA A 90 -6.57 -8.72 13.90
CA ALA A 90 -7.75 -7.96 13.49
C ALA A 90 -8.25 -7.05 14.63
N SER A 91 -8.20 -7.52 15.87
CA SER A 91 -8.55 -6.71 17.04
C SER A 91 -7.60 -5.55 17.25
N ILE A 92 -6.28 -5.75 17.10
CA ILE A 92 -5.26 -4.70 17.16
C ILE A 92 -5.51 -3.65 16.07
N ILE A 93 -5.73 -4.10 14.83
CA ILE A 93 -6.01 -3.19 13.69
C ILE A 93 -7.26 -2.36 13.97
N THR A 94 -8.34 -2.98 14.40
CA THR A 94 -9.60 -2.28 14.69
C THR A 94 -9.46 -1.28 15.83
N ALA A 95 -8.71 -1.62 16.88
CA ALA A 95 -8.50 -0.74 18.02
C ALA A 95 -7.70 0.53 17.68
N GLU A 96 -6.67 0.43 16.84
CA GLU A 96 -5.79 1.57 16.51
C GLU A 96 -6.23 2.31 15.23
N GLN A 97 -6.76 1.60 14.22
CA GLN A 97 -7.14 2.20 12.94
C GLN A 97 -8.64 2.53 12.84
N GLY A 98 -9.48 1.79 13.55
CA GLY A 98 -10.92 2.03 13.62
C GLY A 98 -11.79 1.26 12.61
N LYS A 99 -11.22 0.60 11.58
CA LYS A 99 -12.00 -0.20 10.62
C LYS A 99 -12.73 -1.36 11.30
N THR A 100 -13.73 -1.90 10.62
CA THR A 100 -14.48 -3.06 11.15
C THR A 100 -13.58 -4.29 11.28
N LEU A 101 -13.95 -5.22 12.18
CA LEU A 101 -13.24 -6.50 12.30
C LEU A 101 -13.27 -7.29 10.99
N GLU A 102 -14.35 -7.16 10.21
CA GLU A 102 -14.48 -7.79 8.90
C GLU A 102 -13.47 -7.20 7.90
N ASP A 103 -13.36 -5.87 7.82
CA ASP A 103 -12.34 -5.20 7.01
C ASP A 103 -10.91 -5.58 7.44
N ALA A 104 -10.67 -5.69 8.75
CA ALA A 104 -9.37 -6.09 9.29
C ALA A 104 -9.01 -7.53 8.93
N ARG A 105 -9.97 -8.47 9.03
CA ARG A 105 -9.78 -9.86 8.56
C ARG A 105 -9.54 -9.92 7.05
N GLY A 106 -10.25 -9.10 6.28
CA GLY A 106 -10.03 -8.97 4.83
C GLY A 106 -8.62 -8.51 4.49
N GLU A 107 -8.09 -7.53 5.24
CA GLU A 107 -6.70 -7.09 5.14
C GLU A 107 -5.71 -8.22 5.41
N LEU A 108 -5.93 -8.99 6.47
CA LEU A 108 -5.08 -10.12 6.85
C LEU A 108 -5.11 -11.26 5.83
N ALA A 109 -6.26 -11.54 5.24
CA ALA A 109 -6.38 -12.51 4.14
C ALA A 109 -5.55 -12.09 2.93
N ARG A 110 -5.56 -10.80 2.56
CA ARG A 110 -4.71 -10.26 1.49
C ARG A 110 -3.23 -10.27 1.85
N SER A 111 -2.89 -10.11 3.13
CA SER A 111 -1.51 -10.23 3.62
C SER A 111 -0.98 -11.67 3.44
N ILE A 112 -1.80 -12.68 3.72
CA ILE A 112 -1.47 -14.08 3.49
C ILE A 112 -1.22 -14.34 2.00
N GLU A 113 -2.05 -13.80 1.12
CA GLU A 113 -1.85 -13.92 -0.33
C GLU A 113 -0.51 -13.29 -0.79
N ALA A 114 -0.11 -12.15 -0.22
CA ALA A 114 1.18 -11.53 -0.50
C ALA A 114 2.36 -12.41 -0.06
N ILE A 115 2.22 -13.12 1.08
CA ILE A 115 3.22 -14.11 1.51
C ILE A 115 3.27 -15.27 0.53
N ASP A 116 2.12 -15.78 0.05
CA ASP A 116 2.06 -16.90 -0.90
C ASP A 116 2.80 -16.55 -2.21
N VAL A 117 2.67 -15.34 -2.70
CA VAL A 117 3.46 -14.86 -3.85
C VAL A 117 4.95 -14.79 -3.52
N SER A 118 5.31 -14.32 -2.31
CA SER A 118 6.72 -14.25 -1.87
C SER A 118 7.35 -15.64 -1.72
N LEU A 119 6.56 -16.68 -1.43
CA LEU A 119 7.03 -18.09 -1.39
C LEU A 119 7.43 -18.62 -2.77
N SER A 120 6.96 -18.01 -3.86
CA SER A 120 7.34 -18.38 -5.23
C SER A 120 8.75 -17.87 -5.61
N VAL A 121 9.45 -17.21 -4.72
CA VAL A 121 10.77 -16.60 -4.94
C VAL A 121 11.80 -17.56 -5.55
N VAL A 122 11.76 -18.84 -5.18
CA VAL A 122 12.66 -19.87 -5.75
C VAL A 122 12.50 -19.98 -7.26
N GLN A 123 11.29 -19.76 -7.79
CA GLN A 123 11.02 -19.75 -9.23
C GLN A 123 11.37 -18.40 -9.86
N GLN A 124 11.08 -17.30 -9.14
CA GLN A 124 11.28 -15.94 -9.64
C GLN A 124 12.76 -15.52 -9.70
N LEU A 125 13.62 -16.10 -8.82
CA LEU A 125 15.06 -15.82 -8.81
C LEU A 125 15.86 -16.58 -9.87
N LYS A 126 15.23 -17.44 -10.69
CA LYS A 126 15.89 -18.08 -11.81
C LYS A 126 16.40 -17.05 -12.79
N GLY A 127 17.64 -17.28 -13.26
CA GLY A 127 18.23 -16.50 -14.32
C GLY A 127 18.03 -17.13 -15.69
N GLU A 128 18.66 -16.53 -16.68
CA GLU A 128 18.69 -16.97 -18.07
C GLU A 128 20.06 -17.57 -18.39
N TYR A 129 20.13 -18.52 -19.33
CA TYR A 129 21.34 -19.12 -19.82
C TYR A 129 21.31 -19.20 -21.34
N ALA A 130 22.39 -18.78 -21.97
CA ALA A 130 22.63 -18.90 -23.40
C ALA A 130 23.96 -19.60 -23.64
N GLU A 131 23.91 -20.80 -24.21
CA GLU A 131 25.07 -21.58 -24.60
C GLU A 131 25.63 -21.09 -25.93
N GLN A 132 26.95 -21.11 -26.09
CA GLN A 132 27.64 -20.87 -27.35
C GLN A 132 27.28 -19.53 -28.02
N VAL A 133 27.22 -18.43 -27.24
CA VAL A 133 26.99 -17.09 -27.79
C VAL A 133 28.17 -16.64 -28.67
N ALA A 134 29.31 -17.28 -28.53
CA ALA A 134 30.48 -17.28 -29.44
C ALA A 134 31.24 -18.59 -29.25
N ASN A 135 32.28 -18.87 -30.06
CA ASN A 135 33.06 -20.10 -29.96
C ASN A 135 33.65 -20.32 -28.57
N GLY A 136 33.10 -21.30 -27.84
CA GLY A 136 33.48 -21.65 -26.47
C GLY A 136 33.08 -20.61 -25.41
N VAL A 137 32.09 -19.74 -25.69
CA VAL A 137 31.62 -18.69 -24.81
C VAL A 137 30.16 -18.93 -24.46
N ASP A 138 29.86 -19.05 -23.15
CA ASP A 138 28.51 -19.07 -22.61
C ASP A 138 28.22 -17.79 -21.85
N THR A 139 26.95 -17.42 -21.78
CA THR A 139 26.49 -16.28 -20.98
C THR A 139 25.28 -16.68 -20.16
N TYR A 140 25.28 -16.32 -18.87
CA TYR A 140 24.16 -16.54 -17.99
C TYR A 140 23.96 -15.37 -17.06
N SER A 141 22.75 -15.26 -16.52
CA SER A 141 22.40 -14.27 -15.52
C SER A 141 21.90 -14.92 -14.23
N PHE A 142 22.04 -14.22 -13.13
CA PHE A 142 21.42 -14.55 -11.86
C PHE A 142 21.09 -13.28 -11.07
N ARG A 143 20.19 -13.42 -10.09
CA ARG A 143 19.77 -12.31 -9.24
C ARG A 143 20.42 -12.39 -7.88
N GLN A 144 20.85 -11.25 -7.36
CA GLN A 144 21.43 -11.09 -6.04
C GLN A 144 20.62 -10.08 -5.22
N PRO A 145 20.50 -10.27 -3.88
CA PRO A 145 19.87 -9.29 -3.00
C PRO A 145 20.61 -7.95 -3.01
N LEU A 146 19.94 -6.91 -2.58
CA LEU A 146 20.47 -5.56 -2.52
C LEU A 146 21.26 -5.30 -1.23
N GLY A 147 20.88 -5.97 -0.13
CA GLY A 147 21.40 -5.77 1.22
C GLY A 147 20.31 -5.26 2.17
N VAL A 148 20.40 -4.02 2.66
CA VAL A 148 19.39 -3.42 3.53
C VAL A 148 18.34 -2.68 2.70
N CYS A 149 17.07 -3.03 2.91
CA CYS A 149 15.92 -2.37 2.31
C CYS A 149 15.06 -1.69 3.39
N VAL A 150 14.44 -0.58 3.05
CA VAL A 150 13.57 0.17 3.95
C VAL A 150 12.15 0.19 3.42
N GLY A 151 11.17 0.02 4.32
CA GLY A 151 9.75 0.24 4.04
C GLY A 151 9.15 1.30 4.94
N ILE A 152 8.48 2.28 4.37
CA ILE A 152 7.75 3.33 5.09
C ILE A 152 6.27 3.18 4.73
N THR A 153 5.43 2.87 5.72
CA THR A 153 4.06 2.43 5.49
C THR A 153 3.01 3.31 6.14
N PRO A 154 1.81 3.43 5.52
CA PRO A 154 0.73 4.26 6.01
C PRO A 154 -0.09 3.57 7.11
N PHE A 155 -1.04 4.33 7.69
CA PHE A 155 -1.90 3.86 8.76
C PHE A 155 -3.07 2.97 8.32
N ASN A 156 -3.50 3.07 7.06
CA ASN A 156 -4.78 2.49 6.62
C ASN A 156 -4.75 0.98 6.37
N PHE A 157 -3.56 0.41 6.16
CA PHE A 157 -3.32 -1.03 6.07
C PHE A 157 -2.05 -1.40 6.84
N PRO A 158 -2.13 -1.44 8.20
CA PRO A 158 -0.96 -1.61 9.07
C PRO A 158 -0.32 -2.99 9.01
N VAL A 159 -0.95 -3.97 8.38
CA VAL A 159 -0.42 -5.32 8.17
C VAL A 159 -0.16 -5.60 6.69
N MET A 160 -1.14 -5.37 5.82
CA MET A 160 -1.04 -5.75 4.40
C MET A 160 0.11 -5.04 3.68
N VAL A 161 0.25 -3.74 3.86
CA VAL A 161 1.31 -2.96 3.19
C VAL A 161 2.70 -3.35 3.69
N PRO A 162 2.98 -3.40 5.01
CA PRO A 162 4.25 -3.91 5.52
C PRO A 162 4.60 -5.31 5.02
N VAL A 163 3.66 -6.26 5.12
CA VAL A 163 3.87 -7.66 4.70
C VAL A 163 4.20 -7.74 3.21
N SER A 164 3.50 -7.00 2.36
CA SER A 164 3.76 -6.97 0.90
C SER A 164 5.17 -6.47 0.57
N MET A 165 5.78 -5.64 1.44
CA MET A 165 7.14 -5.13 1.26
C MET A 165 8.17 -6.10 1.85
N PHE A 166 8.09 -6.38 3.16
CA PHE A 166 9.17 -7.11 3.83
C PHE A 166 9.21 -8.60 3.46
N ALA A 167 8.05 -9.25 3.23
CA ALA A 167 8.06 -10.68 2.90
C ALA A 167 8.79 -10.93 1.58
N ALA A 168 8.55 -10.11 0.56
CA ALA A 168 9.25 -10.21 -0.72
C ALA A 168 10.75 -9.87 -0.59
N ALA A 169 11.10 -8.81 0.15
CA ALA A 169 12.49 -8.42 0.38
C ALA A 169 13.27 -9.53 1.09
N ILE A 170 12.72 -10.11 2.16
CA ILE A 170 13.30 -11.19 2.95
C ILE A 170 13.41 -12.47 2.12
N ALA A 171 12.39 -12.82 1.34
CA ALA A 171 12.44 -13.95 0.41
C ALA A 171 13.58 -13.83 -0.60
N CYS A 172 13.83 -12.62 -1.10
CA CYS A 172 14.94 -12.33 -2.00
C CYS A 172 16.32 -12.36 -1.35
N GLY A 173 16.40 -12.42 -0.01
CA GLY A 173 17.66 -12.49 0.74
C GLY A 173 18.16 -11.17 1.30
N ASN A 174 17.30 -10.14 1.38
CA ASN A 174 17.61 -8.86 2.01
C ASN A 174 17.25 -8.85 3.49
N ALA A 175 17.87 -7.95 4.25
CA ALA A 175 17.35 -7.49 5.53
C ALA A 175 16.45 -6.27 5.31
N PHE A 176 15.53 -6.04 6.24
CA PHE A 176 14.49 -5.04 6.11
C PHE A 176 14.33 -4.21 7.38
N VAL A 177 14.26 -2.89 7.22
CA VAL A 177 13.90 -1.95 8.28
C VAL A 177 12.54 -1.35 7.93
N LEU A 178 11.54 -1.63 8.76
CA LEU A 178 10.19 -1.14 8.62
C LEU A 178 9.97 0.10 9.49
N LYS A 179 9.53 1.20 8.88
CA LYS A 179 8.99 2.36 9.59
C LYS A 179 7.47 2.42 9.38
N PRO A 180 6.67 1.90 10.29
CA PRO A 180 5.21 1.99 10.19
C PRO A 180 4.73 3.40 10.52
N SER A 181 3.43 3.64 10.32
CA SER A 181 2.78 4.83 10.87
C SER A 181 2.79 4.80 12.40
N ASP A 182 3.11 5.92 13.02
CA ASP A 182 3.08 6.13 14.48
C ASP A 182 1.66 6.16 15.06
N GLN A 183 0.63 6.27 14.21
CA GLN A 183 -0.78 6.19 14.62
C GLN A 183 -1.26 4.74 14.86
N VAL A 184 -0.59 3.75 14.26
CA VAL A 184 -0.98 2.31 14.30
C VAL A 184 0.25 1.40 14.43
N PRO A 185 1.09 1.61 15.47
CA PRO A 185 2.41 0.98 15.55
C PRO A 185 2.38 -0.47 16.01
N THR A 186 1.37 -0.89 16.78
CA THR A 186 1.37 -2.17 17.50
C THR A 186 1.38 -3.37 16.57
N ALA A 187 0.62 -3.32 15.49
CA ALA A 187 0.57 -4.41 14.51
C ALA A 187 1.94 -4.70 13.89
N ALA A 188 2.76 -3.67 13.60
CA ALA A 188 4.09 -3.84 13.01
C ALA A 188 5.06 -4.57 13.94
N VAL A 189 5.06 -4.24 15.24
CA VAL A 189 5.86 -4.93 16.27
C VAL A 189 5.38 -6.38 16.40
N ARG A 190 4.06 -6.61 16.41
CA ARG A 190 3.50 -7.96 16.46
C ARG A 190 3.93 -8.82 15.26
N LEU A 191 3.95 -8.27 14.06
CA LEU A 191 4.47 -8.94 12.87
C LEU A 191 5.94 -9.34 13.03
N ALA A 192 6.78 -8.46 13.57
CA ALA A 192 8.20 -8.77 13.82
C ALA A 192 8.37 -9.89 14.85
N GLN A 193 7.57 -9.91 15.91
CA GLN A 193 7.54 -11.00 16.89
C GLN A 193 7.13 -12.33 16.26
N ILE A 194 6.10 -12.33 15.41
CA ILE A 194 5.66 -13.55 14.69
C ILE A 194 6.75 -14.03 13.72
N MET A 195 7.44 -13.13 13.03
CA MET A 195 8.58 -13.47 12.17
C MET A 195 9.75 -14.09 12.96
N SER A 196 10.07 -13.54 14.14
CA SER A 196 11.08 -14.12 15.04
C SER A 196 10.65 -15.51 15.49
N ALA A 197 9.40 -15.71 15.91
CA ALA A 197 8.85 -17.02 16.26
C ALA A 197 8.84 -18.02 15.08
N ALA A 198 8.74 -17.54 13.84
CA ALA A 198 8.88 -18.34 12.63
C ALA A 198 10.33 -18.75 12.34
N GLY A 199 11.30 -18.29 13.15
CA GLY A 199 12.71 -18.60 13.02
C GLY A 199 13.47 -17.71 12.03
N LEU A 200 13.01 -16.47 11.82
CA LEU A 200 13.80 -15.47 11.13
C LEU A 200 14.99 -15.08 12.01
N PRO A 201 16.23 -15.06 11.49
CA PRO A 201 17.38 -14.61 12.25
C PRO A 201 17.24 -13.15 12.72
N ASP A 202 17.77 -12.87 13.91
CA ASP A 202 17.77 -11.54 14.50
C ASP A 202 18.44 -10.52 13.57
N GLY A 203 17.82 -9.34 13.46
CA GLY A 203 18.28 -8.26 12.60
C GLY A 203 17.85 -8.34 11.13
N VAL A 204 17.31 -9.47 10.64
CA VAL A 204 16.80 -9.54 9.27
C VAL A 204 15.52 -8.69 9.11
N LEU A 205 14.69 -8.60 10.14
CA LEU A 205 13.56 -7.65 10.21
C LEU A 205 13.69 -6.77 11.44
N ASN A 206 13.70 -5.46 11.23
CA ASN A 206 13.71 -4.46 12.29
C ASN A 206 12.51 -3.52 12.11
N VAL A 207 11.97 -2.99 13.21
CA VAL A 207 10.88 -2.01 13.21
C VAL A 207 11.34 -0.77 13.97
N VAL A 208 11.33 0.38 13.30
CA VAL A 208 11.69 1.68 13.86
C VAL A 208 10.50 2.61 13.74
N HIS A 209 10.04 3.15 14.86
CA HIS A 209 8.99 4.16 14.89
C HIS A 209 9.58 5.56 14.82
N GLY A 210 8.86 6.50 14.20
CA GLY A 210 9.30 7.87 14.09
C GLY A 210 8.57 8.67 13.04
N GLY A 211 8.78 9.97 13.05
CA GLY A 211 8.17 10.94 12.16
C GLY A 211 8.91 11.08 10.81
N ALA A 212 8.83 12.30 10.26
CA ALA A 212 9.47 12.65 8.99
C ALA A 212 11.01 12.57 9.09
N GLU A 213 11.60 13.07 10.18
CA GLU A 213 13.04 13.07 10.40
C GLU A 213 13.62 11.65 10.39
N THR A 214 12.97 10.70 11.09
CA THR A 214 13.35 9.28 11.08
C THR A 214 13.25 8.67 9.68
N ALA A 215 12.21 9.04 8.92
CA ALA A 215 12.06 8.58 7.53
C ALA A 215 13.18 9.13 6.64
N GLU A 216 13.55 10.40 6.80
CA GLU A 216 14.63 11.06 6.07
C GLU A 216 15.98 10.42 6.39
N ALA A 217 16.28 10.21 7.68
CA ALA A 217 17.50 9.54 8.12
C ALA A 217 17.63 8.12 7.52
N LEU A 218 16.54 7.33 7.51
CA LEU A 218 16.51 6.02 6.86
C LEU A 218 16.77 6.08 5.34
N ILE A 219 16.19 7.08 4.66
CA ILE A 219 16.36 7.26 3.21
C ILE A 219 17.79 7.65 2.88
N GLU A 220 18.41 8.51 3.67
CA GLU A 220 19.75 9.03 3.42
C GLU A 220 20.87 8.11 3.91
N HIS A 221 20.58 7.17 4.82
CA HIS A 221 21.58 6.29 5.41
C HIS A 221 22.40 5.53 4.35
N PRO A 222 23.74 5.59 4.35
CA PRO A 222 24.59 5.06 3.26
C PRO A 222 24.45 3.55 3.03
N ASP A 223 24.15 2.78 4.06
CA ASP A 223 24.00 1.31 3.97
C ASP A 223 22.61 0.88 3.47
N VAL A 224 21.65 1.78 3.29
CA VAL A 224 20.33 1.47 2.71
C VAL A 224 20.43 1.47 1.19
N ALA A 225 20.01 0.37 0.56
CA ALA A 225 20.09 0.15 -0.88
C ALA A 225 18.77 0.39 -1.63
N ALA A 226 17.63 0.26 -0.96
CA ALA A 226 16.32 0.44 -1.56
C ALA A 226 15.30 0.98 -0.57
N VAL A 227 14.38 1.81 -1.07
CA VAL A 227 13.29 2.44 -0.30
C VAL A 227 11.95 2.11 -0.96
N SER A 228 11.03 1.56 -0.19
CA SER A 228 9.64 1.33 -0.57
C SER A 228 8.73 2.21 0.29
N PHE A 229 7.83 2.95 -0.33
CA PHE A 229 6.95 3.90 0.35
C PHE A 229 5.51 3.79 -0.16
N VAL A 230 4.56 3.91 0.75
CA VAL A 230 3.15 4.15 0.45
C VAL A 230 2.63 5.28 1.33
N GLY A 231 2.00 6.29 0.74
CA GLY A 231 1.42 7.42 1.46
C GLY A 231 0.86 8.49 0.53
N SER A 232 0.79 9.75 0.99
CA SER A 232 0.26 10.85 0.18
C SER A 232 1.20 11.21 -0.99
N THR A 233 0.64 11.69 -2.10
CA THR A 233 1.42 12.06 -3.30
C THR A 233 2.52 13.09 -3.06
N PRO A 234 2.33 14.18 -2.30
CA PRO A 234 3.42 15.11 -2.01
C PRO A 234 4.60 14.43 -1.30
N VAL A 235 4.31 13.55 -0.33
CA VAL A 235 5.35 12.80 0.40
C VAL A 235 6.00 11.75 -0.50
N ALA A 236 5.23 11.01 -1.30
CA ALA A 236 5.75 10.03 -2.26
C ALA A 236 6.74 10.68 -3.24
N ARG A 237 6.39 11.86 -3.76
CA ARG A 237 7.26 12.63 -4.67
C ARG A 237 8.53 13.12 -3.98
N ALA A 238 8.44 13.56 -2.73
CA ALA A 238 9.60 14.00 -1.94
C ALA A 238 10.55 12.84 -1.64
N ILE A 239 10.02 11.69 -1.19
CA ILE A 239 10.80 10.47 -0.94
C ILE A 239 11.46 9.95 -2.21
N TYR A 240 10.71 9.92 -3.33
CA TYR A 240 11.27 9.51 -4.62
C TYR A 240 12.49 10.35 -5.00
N ARG A 241 12.38 11.69 -4.93
CA ARG A 241 13.48 12.59 -5.25
C ARG A 241 14.68 12.34 -4.35
N ARG A 242 14.47 12.32 -3.04
CA ARG A 242 15.54 12.14 -2.04
C ARG A 242 16.26 10.80 -2.19
N ALA A 243 15.52 9.71 -2.37
CA ALA A 243 16.11 8.39 -2.58
C ALA A 243 16.85 8.28 -3.92
N ALA A 244 16.33 8.89 -4.99
CA ALA A 244 16.99 8.93 -6.30
C ALA A 244 18.28 9.75 -6.25
N ASP A 245 18.29 10.91 -5.59
CA ASP A 245 19.47 11.73 -5.38
C ASP A 245 20.56 10.99 -4.59
N ALA A 246 20.14 10.12 -3.64
CA ALA A 246 21.06 9.24 -2.91
C ALA A 246 21.47 7.97 -3.69
N GLY A 247 21.08 7.83 -4.97
CA GLY A 247 21.43 6.70 -5.83
C GLY A 247 20.78 5.36 -5.47
N LYS A 248 19.68 5.38 -4.72
CA LYS A 248 18.96 4.19 -4.23
C LYS A 248 17.86 3.76 -5.18
N LYS A 249 17.55 2.45 -5.18
CA LYS A 249 16.32 1.99 -5.81
C LYS A 249 15.13 2.50 -5.00
N VAL A 250 14.11 2.97 -5.68
CA VAL A 250 12.95 3.53 -5.02
C VAL A 250 11.66 3.18 -5.75
N GLN A 251 10.66 2.76 -4.98
CA GLN A 251 9.26 2.76 -5.36
C GLN A 251 8.48 3.59 -4.35
N ALA A 252 7.73 4.55 -4.82
CA ALA A 252 6.91 5.40 -3.96
C ALA A 252 5.50 5.49 -4.54
N LEU A 253 4.54 4.87 -3.83
CA LEU A 253 3.14 4.89 -4.19
C LEU A 253 2.49 6.09 -3.51
N GLY A 254 1.86 6.93 -4.32
CA GLY A 254 1.15 8.13 -3.91
C GLY A 254 -0.33 7.90 -3.71
N GLY A 255 -1.08 9.01 -3.64
CA GLY A 255 -2.53 9.04 -3.55
C GLY A 255 -3.24 8.62 -4.84
N ALA A 256 -4.54 8.67 -4.80
CA ALA A 256 -5.40 8.26 -5.90
C ALA A 256 -6.68 9.08 -5.99
N LYS A 257 -7.27 9.12 -7.18
CA LYS A 257 -8.63 9.57 -7.43
C LYS A 257 -9.28 8.55 -8.35
N ASN A 258 -9.77 7.45 -7.79
CA ASN A 258 -10.29 6.35 -8.60
C ASN A 258 -11.71 6.63 -9.07
N HIS A 259 -11.94 6.36 -10.34
CA HIS A 259 -13.20 6.62 -11.04
C HIS A 259 -13.93 5.33 -11.37
N MET A 260 -15.25 5.32 -11.22
CA MET A 260 -16.12 4.28 -11.77
C MET A 260 -17.06 4.91 -12.80
N VAL A 261 -16.87 4.55 -14.05
CA VAL A 261 -17.73 4.94 -15.17
C VAL A 261 -18.91 3.98 -15.22
N VAL A 262 -20.13 4.51 -15.21
CA VAL A 262 -21.36 3.71 -15.30
C VAL A 262 -22.14 4.11 -16.55
N LEU A 263 -22.23 3.17 -17.51
CA LEU A 263 -22.94 3.37 -18.76
C LEU A 263 -24.45 3.11 -18.61
N PRO A 264 -25.31 3.63 -19.53
CA PRO A 264 -26.74 3.43 -19.46
C PRO A 264 -27.21 1.96 -19.60
N ASP A 265 -26.38 1.10 -20.17
CA ASP A 265 -26.64 -0.34 -20.36
C ASP A 265 -26.17 -1.19 -19.17
N ALA A 266 -25.60 -0.57 -18.11
CA ALA A 266 -25.16 -1.26 -16.92
C ALA A 266 -26.36 -1.70 -16.05
N ASP A 267 -26.15 -2.76 -15.25
CA ASP A 267 -26.99 -3.03 -14.10
C ASP A 267 -26.74 -1.96 -13.03
N LEU A 268 -27.68 -1.02 -12.89
CA LEU A 268 -27.56 0.12 -11.99
C LEU A 268 -27.66 -0.27 -10.52
N ASP A 269 -28.31 -1.38 -10.17
CA ASP A 269 -28.35 -1.87 -8.80
C ASP A 269 -26.98 -2.44 -8.41
N ALA A 270 -26.41 -3.30 -9.23
CA ALA A 270 -25.07 -3.83 -9.04
C ALA A 270 -24.01 -2.70 -9.03
N ALA A 271 -24.14 -1.69 -9.90
CA ALA A 271 -23.23 -0.55 -9.92
C ALA A 271 -23.33 0.31 -8.66
N ALA A 272 -24.55 0.53 -8.13
CA ALA A 272 -24.75 1.28 -6.88
C ALA A 272 -24.21 0.53 -5.66
N ASP A 273 -24.43 -0.80 -5.56
CA ASP A 273 -23.85 -1.65 -4.51
C ASP A 273 -22.32 -1.59 -4.55
N ALA A 274 -21.75 -1.70 -5.74
CA ALA A 274 -20.31 -1.61 -5.97
C ALA A 274 -19.74 -0.24 -5.55
N LEU A 275 -20.40 0.87 -5.93
CA LEU A 275 -19.99 2.23 -5.58
C LEU A 275 -20.01 2.46 -4.07
N VAL A 276 -21.09 2.06 -3.40
CA VAL A 276 -21.24 2.21 -1.95
C VAL A 276 -20.17 1.43 -1.19
N SER A 277 -19.97 0.18 -1.55
CA SER A 277 -18.93 -0.66 -0.93
C SER A 277 -17.52 -0.10 -1.18
N ALA A 278 -17.24 0.36 -2.41
CA ALA A 278 -15.92 0.86 -2.81
C ALA A 278 -15.61 2.25 -2.23
N ALA A 279 -16.62 3.12 -2.08
CA ALA A 279 -16.43 4.48 -1.59
C ALA A 279 -16.41 4.57 -0.06
N TYR A 280 -17.24 3.79 0.63
CA TYR A 280 -17.47 3.98 2.06
C TYR A 280 -16.84 2.90 2.94
N GLY A 281 -16.49 1.74 2.40
CA GLY A 281 -15.77 0.70 3.15
C GLY A 281 -14.49 1.25 3.78
N ALA A 282 -14.20 0.85 5.02
CA ALA A 282 -13.12 1.37 5.87
C ALA A 282 -13.12 2.91 5.96
N ALA A 283 -14.30 3.54 6.02
CA ALA A 283 -14.52 4.99 6.03
C ALA A 283 -13.84 5.72 4.85
N GLY A 284 -13.76 5.07 3.67
CA GLY A 284 -13.12 5.63 2.49
C GLY A 284 -11.59 5.74 2.57
N GLN A 285 -10.97 5.22 3.63
CA GLN A 285 -9.53 5.31 3.87
C GLN A 285 -8.75 4.18 3.16
N ARG A 286 -9.03 3.98 1.88
CA ARG A 286 -8.39 2.98 1.02
C ARG A 286 -7.77 3.67 -0.20
N CYS A 287 -6.55 3.31 -0.58
CA CYS A 287 -5.90 3.80 -1.80
C CYS A 287 -6.68 3.46 -3.08
N MET A 288 -7.44 2.36 -3.04
CA MET A 288 -8.26 1.91 -4.17
C MET A 288 -9.77 2.23 -3.98
N ALA A 289 -10.13 3.06 -2.97
CA ALA A 289 -11.51 3.54 -2.84
C ALA A 289 -11.94 4.26 -4.12
N VAL A 290 -13.13 3.95 -4.60
CA VAL A 290 -13.73 4.69 -5.72
C VAL A 290 -14.40 5.94 -5.15
N THR A 291 -13.84 7.10 -5.43
CA THR A 291 -14.28 8.37 -4.88
C THR A 291 -15.03 9.24 -5.90
N VAL A 292 -15.05 8.81 -7.18
CA VAL A 292 -15.76 9.49 -8.27
C VAL A 292 -16.57 8.48 -9.06
N ALA A 293 -17.89 8.66 -9.10
CA ALA A 293 -18.78 8.01 -10.04
C ALA A 293 -18.95 8.89 -11.28
N VAL A 294 -18.56 8.41 -12.46
CA VAL A 294 -18.80 9.09 -13.73
C VAL A 294 -20.06 8.49 -14.34
N ALA A 295 -21.19 9.16 -14.13
CA ALA A 295 -22.51 8.69 -14.60
C ALA A 295 -22.77 9.17 -16.03
N VAL A 296 -22.98 8.22 -16.96
CA VAL A 296 -23.09 8.52 -18.38
C VAL A 296 -24.55 8.60 -18.83
N GLY A 297 -24.91 9.71 -19.48
CA GLY A 297 -26.19 9.92 -20.12
C GLY A 297 -27.38 9.66 -19.20
N SER A 298 -28.33 8.83 -19.60
CA SER A 298 -29.58 8.56 -18.88
C SER A 298 -29.40 7.74 -17.58
N ALA A 299 -28.22 7.18 -17.29
CA ALA A 299 -27.97 6.46 -16.06
C ALA A 299 -27.89 7.36 -14.83
N ALA A 300 -27.58 8.66 -15.00
CA ALA A 300 -27.15 9.54 -13.91
C ALA A 300 -28.17 9.68 -12.76
N ASP A 301 -29.40 10.07 -13.05
CA ASP A 301 -30.39 10.35 -11.98
C ASP A 301 -30.81 9.08 -11.23
N ALA A 302 -31.00 7.99 -11.97
CA ALA A 302 -31.34 6.69 -11.38
C ALA A 302 -30.21 6.15 -10.51
N LEU A 303 -28.96 6.28 -10.96
CA LEU A 303 -27.77 5.85 -10.20
C LEU A 303 -27.62 6.66 -8.91
N VAL A 304 -27.74 8.00 -8.97
CA VAL A 304 -27.67 8.89 -7.80
C VAL A 304 -28.72 8.50 -6.77
N SER A 305 -29.98 8.26 -7.20
CA SER A 305 -31.07 7.84 -6.30
C SER A 305 -30.73 6.51 -5.59
N LYS A 306 -30.25 5.51 -6.35
CA LYS A 306 -29.90 4.19 -5.82
C LYS A 306 -28.71 4.23 -4.84
N ILE A 307 -27.69 5.07 -5.13
CA ILE A 307 -26.57 5.28 -4.21
C ILE A 307 -27.05 5.97 -2.93
N ALA A 308 -27.89 7.00 -3.03
CA ALA A 308 -28.41 7.75 -1.88
C ALA A 308 -29.20 6.85 -0.92
N GLU A 309 -30.06 5.98 -1.45
CA GLU A 309 -30.82 5.00 -0.66
C GLU A 309 -29.86 4.09 0.16
N ARG A 310 -28.86 3.51 -0.50
CA ARG A 310 -27.88 2.61 0.12
C ARG A 310 -26.97 3.33 1.13
N ALA A 311 -26.46 4.50 0.77
CA ALA A 311 -25.64 5.33 1.65
C ALA A 311 -26.41 5.73 2.92
N THR A 312 -27.69 6.00 2.78
CA THR A 312 -28.58 6.33 3.91
C THR A 312 -28.79 5.14 4.85
N ALA A 313 -28.78 3.92 4.35
CA ALA A 313 -28.94 2.71 5.13
C ALA A 313 -27.66 2.24 5.85
N PHE A 314 -26.49 2.81 5.49
CA PHE A 314 -25.17 2.42 6.01
C PHE A 314 -25.07 2.66 7.52
N LYS A 315 -24.67 1.64 8.26
CA LYS A 315 -24.55 1.68 9.73
C LYS A 315 -23.14 2.09 10.15
N VAL A 316 -23.05 3.27 10.75
CA VAL A 316 -21.78 3.81 11.27
C VAL A 316 -21.69 3.57 12.76
N GLY A 317 -20.53 3.09 13.22
CA GLY A 317 -20.31 2.82 14.63
C GLY A 317 -18.91 2.27 14.92
N PRO A 318 -18.59 1.93 16.17
CA PRO A 318 -17.32 1.33 16.53
C PRO A 318 -17.06 0.04 15.74
N GLY A 319 -15.87 -0.08 15.13
CA GLY A 319 -15.55 -1.19 14.22
C GLY A 319 -15.57 -2.58 14.86
N ALA A 320 -15.47 -2.66 16.18
CA ALA A 320 -15.61 -3.90 16.94
C ALA A 320 -17.06 -4.34 17.15
N THR A 321 -18.04 -3.47 16.83
CA THR A 321 -19.47 -3.78 17.04
C THR A 321 -20.00 -4.62 15.88
N PRO A 322 -20.62 -5.79 16.13
CA PRO A 322 -21.19 -6.62 15.09
C PRO A 322 -22.29 -5.89 14.28
N GLY A 323 -22.28 -6.07 12.96
CA GLY A 323 -23.28 -5.49 12.06
C GLY A 323 -23.10 -3.99 11.77
N VAL A 324 -21.97 -3.41 12.15
CA VAL A 324 -21.53 -2.07 11.70
C VAL A 324 -20.88 -2.21 10.33
N ASP A 325 -21.28 -1.34 9.40
CA ASP A 325 -20.78 -1.34 8.02
C ASP A 325 -19.50 -0.46 7.89
N MET A 326 -19.38 0.57 8.74
CA MET A 326 -18.28 1.54 8.66
C MET A 326 -17.85 2.02 10.04
N GLY A 327 -16.54 1.96 10.32
CA GLY A 327 -15.89 2.52 11.50
C GLY A 327 -15.61 4.03 11.39
N PRO A 328 -14.88 4.61 12.39
CA PRO A 328 -14.47 6.01 12.39
C PRO A 328 -13.32 6.28 11.39
N LEU A 329 -13.03 7.58 11.19
CA LEU A 329 -11.76 8.03 10.63
C LEU A 329 -10.63 7.89 11.65
N ILE A 330 -9.39 7.86 11.17
CA ILE A 330 -8.20 7.61 12.01
C ILE A 330 -7.96 8.71 13.08
N SER A 331 -8.34 9.97 12.83
CA SER A 331 -8.03 11.09 13.70
C SER A 331 -9.03 12.24 13.55
N GLU A 332 -9.01 13.15 14.52
CA GLU A 332 -9.78 14.41 14.48
C GLU A 332 -9.40 15.24 13.25
N GLY A 333 -8.10 15.37 12.96
CA GLY A 333 -7.64 16.10 11.77
C GLY A 333 -8.11 15.47 10.44
N ALA A 334 -8.33 14.14 10.39
CA ALA A 334 -8.96 13.49 9.24
C ALA A 334 -10.45 13.83 9.15
N LEU A 335 -11.15 13.89 10.29
CA LEU A 335 -12.55 14.29 10.36
C LEU A 335 -12.75 15.75 9.90
N ASP A 336 -11.92 16.67 10.37
CA ASP A 336 -11.98 18.08 9.99
C ASP A 336 -11.68 18.29 8.51
N ARG A 337 -10.72 17.54 7.95
CA ARG A 337 -10.42 17.57 6.52
C ARG A 337 -11.63 17.14 5.68
N VAL A 338 -12.32 16.07 6.08
CA VAL A 338 -13.52 15.59 5.37
C VAL A 338 -14.67 16.60 5.48
N ARG A 339 -14.91 17.16 6.66
CA ARG A 339 -15.93 18.21 6.88
C ARG A 339 -15.66 19.42 5.99
N GLY A 340 -14.45 19.94 6.00
CA GLY A 340 -14.05 21.06 5.17
C GLY A 340 -14.15 20.77 3.68
N ALA A 341 -13.86 19.55 3.23
CA ALA A 341 -14.05 19.15 1.83
C ALA A 341 -15.52 19.17 1.41
N LEU A 342 -16.44 18.74 2.28
CA LEU A 342 -17.88 18.81 2.03
C LEU A 342 -18.39 20.26 1.99
N GLU A 343 -17.91 21.12 2.87
CA GLU A 343 -18.28 22.56 2.88
C GLU A 343 -17.86 23.22 1.57
N ARG A 344 -16.59 23.11 1.21
CA ARG A 344 -16.08 23.67 -0.06
C ARG A 344 -16.79 23.09 -1.29
N SER A 345 -17.19 21.81 -1.25
CA SER A 345 -17.89 21.21 -2.39
C SER A 345 -19.24 21.89 -2.68
N VAL A 346 -19.97 22.29 -1.65
CA VAL A 346 -21.24 23.02 -1.78
C VAL A 346 -21.00 24.46 -2.29
N GLU A 347 -19.97 25.13 -1.75
CA GLU A 347 -19.55 26.47 -2.21
C GLU A 347 -19.15 26.47 -3.68
N GLN A 348 -18.56 25.36 -4.16
CA GLN A 348 -18.14 25.18 -5.56
C GLN A 348 -19.24 24.59 -6.46
N GLY A 349 -20.48 24.57 -6.00
CA GLY A 349 -21.69 24.26 -6.79
C GLY A 349 -22.07 22.75 -6.77
N GLY A 350 -21.43 21.94 -5.98
CA GLY A 350 -21.82 20.54 -5.77
C GLY A 350 -23.14 20.44 -4.99
N ARG A 351 -24.02 19.55 -5.41
CA ARG A 351 -25.30 19.28 -4.72
C ARG A 351 -25.12 18.15 -3.72
N LEU A 352 -25.15 18.47 -2.44
CA LEU A 352 -25.08 17.48 -1.38
C LEU A 352 -26.41 16.69 -1.32
N VAL A 353 -26.37 15.42 -1.73
CA VAL A 353 -27.54 14.53 -1.79
C VAL A 353 -27.70 13.74 -0.49
N VAL A 354 -26.59 13.30 0.09
CA VAL A 354 -26.52 12.69 1.41
C VAL A 354 -25.44 13.40 2.19
N ASP A 355 -25.77 13.92 3.36
CA ASP A 355 -24.84 14.63 4.24
C ASP A 355 -24.44 13.73 5.43
N GLY A 356 -23.23 13.22 5.40
CA GLY A 356 -22.70 12.37 6.48
C GLY A 356 -22.45 13.13 7.79
N ARG A 357 -22.40 14.48 7.77
CA ARG A 357 -22.23 15.32 8.97
C ARG A 357 -23.47 15.31 9.87
N GLU A 358 -24.65 15.08 9.29
CA GLU A 358 -25.93 15.01 10.00
C GLU A 358 -26.16 13.69 10.73
N ARG A 359 -25.24 12.72 10.57
CA ARG A 359 -25.35 11.38 11.13
C ARG A 359 -24.16 11.06 12.03
N PRO A 360 -24.04 11.72 13.18
CA PRO A 360 -23.01 11.36 14.13
C PRO A 360 -23.30 9.96 14.68
N ALA A 361 -22.27 9.10 14.68
CA ALA A 361 -22.34 7.89 15.46
C ALA A 361 -22.35 8.24 16.96
N PRO A 362 -22.91 7.38 17.81
CA PRO A 362 -22.92 7.64 19.24
C PRO A 362 -21.49 7.63 19.80
N GLY A 363 -21.09 8.69 20.48
CA GLY A 363 -19.81 8.79 21.20
C GLY A 363 -18.92 9.95 20.77
N ALA A 364 -17.74 10.04 21.40
CA ALA A 364 -16.73 11.08 21.21
C ALA A 364 -15.68 10.73 20.15
N GLY A 365 -15.87 9.65 19.36
CA GLY A 365 -14.94 9.20 18.33
C GLY A 365 -14.99 10.04 17.05
N TYR A 366 -14.09 9.75 16.13
CA TYR A 366 -13.91 10.51 14.89
C TYR A 366 -14.87 10.03 13.77
N PHE A 367 -16.15 9.98 14.07
CA PHE A 367 -17.19 9.48 13.18
C PHE A 367 -17.75 10.54 12.22
N ILE A 368 -17.99 10.11 10.99
CA ILE A 368 -18.77 10.81 9.99
C ILE A 368 -19.50 9.78 9.12
N GLY A 369 -20.72 10.08 8.72
CA GLY A 369 -21.48 9.18 7.84
C GLY A 369 -21.04 9.25 6.38
N PRO A 370 -21.52 8.32 5.52
CA PRO A 370 -21.37 8.41 4.08
C PRO A 370 -21.95 9.72 3.52
N SER A 371 -21.20 10.35 2.63
CA SER A 371 -21.65 11.57 1.94
C SER A 371 -21.66 11.36 0.43
N LEU A 372 -22.73 11.87 -0.23
CA LEU A 372 -22.90 11.83 -1.68
C LEU A 372 -23.07 13.24 -2.22
N VAL A 373 -22.19 13.66 -3.10
CA VAL A 373 -22.22 14.97 -3.76
C VAL A 373 -22.44 14.77 -5.26
N ASP A 374 -23.54 15.27 -5.80
CA ASP A 374 -23.87 15.21 -7.22
C ASP A 374 -23.55 16.52 -7.95
N GLY A 375 -23.30 16.42 -9.26
CA GLY A 375 -23.00 17.56 -10.11
C GLY A 375 -21.65 18.19 -9.83
N VAL A 376 -20.69 17.40 -9.36
CA VAL A 376 -19.34 17.88 -9.03
C VAL A 376 -18.61 18.29 -10.30
N SER A 377 -18.11 19.54 -10.33
CA SER A 377 -17.25 20.03 -11.40
C SER A 377 -15.85 19.39 -11.34
N THR A 378 -15.26 19.08 -12.51
CA THR A 378 -13.87 18.62 -12.60
C THR A 378 -12.85 19.67 -12.17
N ASP A 379 -13.26 20.93 -12.02
CA ASP A 379 -12.43 22.02 -11.51
C ASP A 379 -12.49 22.19 -10.00
N SER A 380 -13.42 21.51 -9.32
CA SER A 380 -13.58 21.60 -7.86
C SER A 380 -12.47 20.87 -7.10
N ASP A 381 -12.20 21.36 -5.89
CA ASP A 381 -11.26 20.71 -4.96
C ASP A 381 -11.68 19.27 -4.66
N LEU A 382 -13.00 19.04 -4.48
CA LEU A 382 -13.51 17.71 -4.20
C LEU A 382 -13.22 16.70 -5.31
N TYR A 383 -13.11 17.13 -6.56
CA TYR A 383 -12.72 16.29 -7.68
C TYR A 383 -11.20 16.13 -7.79
N ARG A 384 -10.45 17.21 -7.56
CA ARG A 384 -8.98 17.21 -7.76
C ARG A 384 -8.22 16.55 -6.65
N ASP A 385 -8.65 16.75 -5.38
CA ASP A 385 -7.92 16.30 -4.21
C ASP A 385 -8.40 14.95 -3.72
N GLU A 386 -7.47 14.17 -3.18
CA GLU A 386 -7.77 12.94 -2.46
C GLU A 386 -8.26 13.28 -1.04
N VAL A 387 -9.56 13.15 -0.80
CA VAL A 387 -10.17 13.46 0.51
C VAL A 387 -9.81 12.42 1.57
N PHE A 388 -9.68 11.17 1.18
CA PHE A 388 -9.39 10.01 2.04
C PHE A 388 -10.39 9.86 3.20
N GLY A 389 -11.66 9.88 2.83
CA GLY A 389 -12.82 9.81 3.72
C GLY A 389 -14.06 9.31 2.97
N PRO A 390 -15.20 9.10 3.67
CA PRO A 390 -16.39 8.48 3.10
C PRO A 390 -17.22 9.48 2.27
N VAL A 391 -16.63 10.00 1.20
CA VAL A 391 -17.24 10.98 0.29
C VAL A 391 -17.18 10.45 -1.14
N LEU A 392 -18.35 10.31 -1.76
CA LEU A 392 -18.51 9.94 -3.16
C LEU A 392 -18.98 11.14 -3.97
N SER A 393 -18.24 11.49 -5.01
CA SER A 393 -18.58 12.53 -5.98
C SER A 393 -19.25 11.92 -7.20
N VAL A 394 -20.27 12.57 -7.74
CA VAL A 394 -20.85 12.20 -9.03
C VAL A 394 -20.54 13.27 -10.06
N VAL A 395 -19.84 12.89 -11.10
CA VAL A 395 -19.56 13.69 -12.30
C VAL A 395 -20.41 13.14 -13.44
N ARG A 396 -21.03 14.02 -14.22
CA ARG A 396 -21.91 13.62 -15.32
C ARG A 396 -21.17 13.68 -16.66
N ALA A 397 -21.29 12.63 -17.47
CA ALA A 397 -20.71 12.56 -18.79
C ALA A 397 -21.80 12.29 -19.85
N GLU A 398 -21.62 12.82 -21.05
CA GLU A 398 -22.57 12.65 -22.14
C GLU A 398 -22.53 11.23 -22.75
N ASN A 399 -21.31 10.72 -22.89
CA ASN A 399 -21.02 9.43 -23.52
C ASN A 399 -19.70 8.85 -23.01
N LEU A 400 -19.32 7.65 -23.50
CA LEU A 400 -18.08 6.97 -23.09
C LEU A 400 -16.82 7.79 -23.40
N ASP A 401 -16.78 8.52 -24.52
CA ASP A 401 -15.60 9.31 -24.89
C ASP A 401 -15.40 10.47 -23.92
N HIS A 402 -16.46 11.18 -23.58
CA HIS A 402 -16.42 12.24 -22.56
C HIS A 402 -16.04 11.65 -21.19
N ALA A 403 -16.58 10.49 -20.82
CA ALA A 403 -16.20 9.81 -19.57
C ALA A 403 -14.71 9.41 -19.54
N LEU A 404 -14.18 8.88 -20.64
CA LEU A 404 -12.74 8.59 -20.77
C LEU A 404 -11.89 9.85 -20.68
N GLN A 405 -12.32 10.95 -21.27
CA GLN A 405 -11.62 12.23 -21.16
C GLN A 405 -11.59 12.70 -19.72
N ILE A 406 -12.71 12.72 -19.00
CA ILE A 406 -12.79 13.09 -17.57
C ILE A 406 -11.79 12.27 -16.75
N VAL A 407 -11.79 10.93 -16.92
CA VAL A 407 -10.90 10.06 -16.16
C VAL A 407 -9.43 10.33 -16.51
N ASN A 408 -9.12 10.53 -17.79
CA ASN A 408 -7.75 10.71 -18.27
C ASN A 408 -7.18 12.12 -18.00
N ASP A 409 -8.01 13.14 -17.85
CA ASP A 409 -7.56 14.49 -17.49
C ASP A 409 -7.19 14.62 -16.00
N ASN A 410 -7.66 13.68 -15.16
CA ASN A 410 -7.25 13.65 -13.77
C ASN A 410 -5.77 13.27 -13.64
N PRO A 411 -4.97 13.90 -12.77
CA PRO A 411 -3.54 13.63 -12.63
C PRO A 411 -3.22 12.25 -12.05
N TYR A 412 -4.15 11.61 -11.36
CA TYR A 412 -3.98 10.30 -10.79
C TYR A 412 -4.29 9.18 -11.80
N GLY A 413 -3.66 8.02 -11.61
CA GLY A 413 -3.87 6.84 -12.47
C GLY A 413 -3.69 5.54 -11.70
N ASN A 414 -4.21 5.44 -10.46
CA ASN A 414 -4.09 4.22 -9.67
C ASN A 414 -5.07 3.15 -10.17
N GLY A 415 -6.37 3.44 -10.15
CA GLY A 415 -7.40 2.51 -10.61
C GLY A 415 -8.57 3.21 -11.31
N ALA A 416 -9.20 2.49 -12.24
CA ALA A 416 -10.42 2.93 -12.90
C ALA A 416 -11.34 1.73 -13.17
N VAL A 417 -12.64 1.93 -13.11
CA VAL A 417 -13.65 0.89 -13.28
C VAL A 417 -14.69 1.31 -14.31
N ILE A 418 -15.22 0.36 -15.05
CA ILE A 418 -16.40 0.56 -15.88
C ILE A 418 -17.48 -0.48 -15.56
N PHE A 419 -18.72 -0.04 -15.47
CA PHE A 419 -19.92 -0.88 -15.44
C PHE A 419 -20.71 -0.75 -16.75
N THR A 420 -20.85 -1.87 -17.46
CA THR A 420 -21.51 -1.95 -18.77
C THR A 420 -21.82 -3.40 -19.13
N SER A 421 -22.84 -3.64 -19.92
CA SER A 421 -23.12 -4.92 -20.55
C SER A 421 -22.45 -5.06 -21.94
N SER A 422 -21.85 -3.98 -22.47
CA SER A 422 -21.21 -3.94 -23.79
C SER A 422 -19.73 -4.35 -23.73
N GLY A 423 -19.39 -5.51 -24.28
CA GLY A 423 -18.01 -5.96 -24.42
C GLY A 423 -17.14 -4.99 -25.26
N THR A 424 -17.73 -4.30 -26.24
CA THR A 424 -17.02 -3.30 -27.05
C THR A 424 -16.67 -2.06 -26.21
N ALA A 425 -17.60 -1.57 -25.39
CA ALA A 425 -17.35 -0.45 -24.49
C ALA A 425 -16.30 -0.81 -23.43
N ALA A 426 -16.40 -1.99 -22.81
CA ALA A 426 -15.44 -2.50 -21.85
C ALA A 426 -14.02 -2.58 -22.43
N ARG A 427 -13.89 -3.15 -23.66
CA ARG A 427 -12.60 -3.22 -24.37
C ARG A 427 -12.05 -1.82 -24.69
N ARG A 428 -12.90 -0.91 -25.17
CA ARG A 428 -12.49 0.46 -25.48
C ARG A 428 -12.01 1.18 -24.23
N PHE A 429 -12.74 1.07 -23.12
CA PHE A 429 -12.37 1.65 -21.83
C PHE A 429 -11.03 1.10 -21.34
N SER A 430 -10.87 -0.22 -21.25
CA SER A 430 -9.66 -0.85 -20.73
C SER A 430 -8.39 -0.51 -21.52
N ARG A 431 -8.52 -0.19 -22.81
CA ARG A 431 -7.38 0.24 -23.64
C ARG A 431 -7.14 1.75 -23.64
N GLY A 432 -8.18 2.53 -23.39
CA GLY A 432 -8.11 3.99 -23.47
C GLY A 432 -7.89 4.70 -22.16
N VAL A 433 -8.15 4.05 -21.04
CA VAL A 433 -7.98 4.66 -19.70
C VAL A 433 -6.51 4.65 -19.27
N LEU A 434 -6.06 5.77 -18.67
CA LEU A 434 -4.69 5.96 -18.17
C LEU A 434 -4.60 5.61 -16.69
N ALA A 435 -4.80 4.34 -16.36
CA ALA A 435 -4.71 3.81 -14.99
C ALA A 435 -3.95 2.47 -14.97
N GLY A 436 -3.24 2.23 -13.88
CA GLY A 436 -2.44 1.01 -13.70
C GLY A 436 -3.29 -0.23 -13.46
N SER A 437 -4.49 -0.06 -12.86
CA SER A 437 -5.43 -1.16 -12.59
C SER A 437 -6.80 -0.83 -13.17
N VAL A 438 -7.38 -1.74 -13.95
CA VAL A 438 -8.68 -1.52 -14.60
C VAL A 438 -9.65 -2.63 -14.24
N GLY A 439 -10.83 -2.24 -13.76
CA GLY A 439 -11.94 -3.14 -13.45
C GLY A 439 -13.06 -3.08 -14.49
N ILE A 440 -13.65 -4.21 -14.78
CA ILE A 440 -14.86 -4.31 -15.60
C ILE A 440 -15.90 -5.05 -14.77
N ASN A 441 -16.98 -4.36 -14.42
CA ASN A 441 -18.07 -4.89 -13.59
C ASN A 441 -17.59 -5.48 -12.23
N VAL A 442 -16.54 -4.90 -11.67
CA VAL A 442 -16.04 -5.20 -10.31
C VAL A 442 -15.91 -3.92 -9.50
N PRO A 443 -16.18 -3.95 -8.19
CA PRO A 443 -16.23 -2.71 -7.38
C PRO A 443 -14.87 -2.03 -7.22
N ILE A 444 -13.80 -2.82 -7.01
CA ILE A 444 -12.45 -2.33 -6.75
C ILE A 444 -11.47 -3.14 -7.60
N PRO A 445 -10.69 -2.51 -8.50
CA PRO A 445 -9.81 -3.22 -9.43
C PRO A 445 -8.46 -3.59 -8.78
N VAL A 446 -8.46 -4.13 -7.58
CA VAL A 446 -7.25 -4.65 -6.93
C VAL A 446 -6.93 -6.01 -7.53
N PRO A 447 -5.79 -6.16 -8.21
CA PRO A 447 -5.41 -7.46 -8.73
C PRO A 447 -5.11 -8.46 -7.60
N ILE A 448 -5.24 -9.74 -7.88
CA ILE A 448 -4.66 -10.77 -7.01
C ILE A 448 -3.15 -10.58 -6.97
N SER A 449 -2.51 -10.96 -5.86
CA SER A 449 -1.07 -10.68 -5.64
C SER A 449 -0.11 -11.32 -6.63
N TRP A 450 -0.60 -12.24 -7.48
CA TRP A 450 0.14 -12.84 -8.61
C TRP A 450 0.33 -11.89 -9.82
N PHE A 451 -0.26 -10.70 -9.76
CA PHE A 451 -0.01 -9.61 -10.71
C PHE A 451 0.63 -8.45 -9.98
N GLY A 452 1.43 -7.65 -10.70
CA GLY A 452 1.98 -6.41 -10.18
C GLY A 452 0.88 -5.46 -9.70
N PHE A 453 1.17 -4.73 -8.63
CA PHE A 453 0.31 -3.67 -8.11
C PHE A 453 1.04 -2.34 -8.21
N GLY A 454 0.42 -1.38 -8.88
CA GLY A 454 0.98 -0.03 -8.95
C GLY A 454 0.15 0.87 -9.85
N GLY A 455 0.18 2.15 -9.52
CA GLY A 455 -0.47 3.20 -10.28
C GLY A 455 0.39 3.73 -11.43
N TRP A 456 -0.22 4.58 -12.22
CA TRP A 456 0.44 5.41 -13.22
C TRP A 456 0.42 6.87 -12.78
N ARG A 457 1.14 7.73 -13.48
CA ARG A 457 1.14 9.18 -13.31
C ARG A 457 1.46 9.59 -11.85
N ASP A 458 0.67 10.50 -11.25
CA ASP A 458 0.91 11.01 -9.89
C ASP A 458 0.56 10.00 -8.76
N SER A 459 0.03 8.84 -9.12
CA SER A 459 -0.19 7.76 -8.15
C SER A 459 1.05 6.91 -7.88
N ARG A 460 2.15 7.11 -8.64
CA ARG A 460 3.37 6.33 -8.45
C ARG A 460 4.61 7.00 -9.02
N PHE A 461 5.73 6.82 -8.31
CA PHE A 461 7.06 7.27 -8.70
C PHE A 461 8.08 6.13 -8.52
N GLY A 462 8.98 6.00 -9.48
CA GLY A 462 10.05 4.98 -9.44
C GLY A 462 9.63 3.60 -9.94
N ASP A 463 10.28 2.58 -9.40
CA ASP A 463 10.19 1.18 -9.86
C ASP A 463 8.86 0.50 -9.54
N ASP A 464 8.54 -0.60 -10.26
CA ASP A 464 7.52 -1.59 -9.90
C ASP A 464 8.09 -2.57 -8.87
N GLY A 465 7.47 -2.66 -7.70
CA GLY A 465 8.06 -3.48 -6.63
C GLY A 465 7.09 -4.03 -5.61
N LEU A 466 5.79 -4.10 -5.90
CA LEU A 466 4.82 -4.78 -5.06
C LEU A 466 4.27 -6.02 -5.74
N ASN A 467 3.86 -6.99 -4.92
CA ASN A 467 3.28 -8.25 -5.35
C ASN A 467 4.26 -9.05 -6.25
N TYR A 468 3.79 -9.55 -7.39
CA TYR A 468 4.60 -10.40 -8.27
C TYR A 468 5.89 -9.75 -8.78
N ASP A 469 5.92 -8.43 -8.98
CA ASP A 469 7.10 -7.73 -9.50
C ASP A 469 8.14 -7.38 -8.41
N ALA A 470 7.82 -7.61 -7.13
CA ALA A 470 8.68 -7.26 -6.00
C ALA A 470 10.09 -7.87 -6.09
N TYR A 471 10.23 -9.09 -6.63
CA TYR A 471 11.53 -9.73 -6.77
C TYR A 471 12.50 -8.94 -7.68
N ARG A 472 11.98 -8.25 -8.70
CA ARG A 472 12.78 -7.38 -9.58
C ARG A 472 13.27 -6.14 -8.85
N PHE A 473 12.40 -5.58 -8.00
CA PHE A 473 12.73 -4.43 -7.19
C PHE A 473 13.78 -4.76 -6.13
N TYR A 474 13.61 -5.84 -5.38
CA TYR A 474 14.48 -6.22 -4.27
C TYR A 474 15.74 -7.00 -4.68
N THR A 475 16.05 -7.07 -5.96
CA THR A 475 17.28 -7.73 -6.46
C THR A 475 17.94 -6.95 -7.59
N ARG A 476 19.23 -7.29 -7.83
CA ARG A 476 19.97 -6.86 -9.02
C ARG A 476 20.31 -8.07 -9.88
N SER A 477 20.21 -7.95 -11.19
CA SER A 477 20.68 -8.96 -12.12
C SER A 477 22.19 -8.80 -12.33
N LYS A 478 22.91 -9.92 -12.30
CA LYS A 478 24.32 -9.99 -12.67
C LYS A 478 24.44 -10.90 -13.88
N VAL A 479 25.16 -10.47 -14.89
CA VAL A 479 25.44 -11.24 -16.10
C VAL A 479 26.89 -11.70 -16.04
N VAL A 480 27.10 -13.00 -16.29
CA VAL A 480 28.42 -13.62 -16.36
C VAL A 480 28.62 -14.16 -17.76
N THR A 481 29.69 -13.72 -18.40
CA THR A 481 30.16 -14.29 -19.67
C THR A 481 31.41 -15.10 -19.37
N GLN A 482 31.40 -16.37 -19.72
CA GLN A 482 32.50 -17.30 -19.41
C GLN A 482 33.02 -17.96 -20.67
N ARG A 483 34.33 -18.20 -20.70
CA ARG A 483 34.98 -19.00 -21.71
C ARG A 483 35.94 -19.98 -21.03
N TRP A 484 35.73 -21.26 -21.27
CA TRP A 484 36.61 -22.30 -20.80
C TRP A 484 37.42 -22.83 -21.99
N THR A 485 38.69 -22.48 -22.05
CA THR A 485 39.63 -22.96 -23.09
C THR A 485 40.72 -23.73 -22.40
N GLU A 486 41.24 -24.78 -23.08
CA GLU A 486 42.48 -25.40 -22.63
C GLU A 486 43.62 -24.36 -22.60
N PRO A 487 44.49 -24.37 -21.60
CA PRO A 487 45.63 -23.43 -21.52
C PRO A 487 46.55 -23.66 -22.72
N LYS A 488 46.39 -22.83 -23.75
CA LYS A 488 47.43 -22.68 -24.78
C LYS A 488 48.38 -21.58 -24.31
N ALA A 489 49.70 -21.89 -24.30
CA ALA A 489 50.72 -20.88 -24.05
C ALA A 489 50.53 -19.71 -25.02
N GLY A 490 50.27 -18.50 -24.49
CA GLY A 490 50.14 -17.28 -25.27
C GLY A 490 48.68 -16.75 -25.42
N LEU A 491 48.03 -16.37 -24.30
CA LEU A 491 46.86 -15.52 -24.34
C LEU A 491 47.26 -14.09 -24.70
N THR A 492 47.06 -13.68 -25.93
CA THR A 492 47.06 -12.26 -26.31
C THR A 492 45.67 -11.71 -25.95
N PRO A 493 45.55 -10.68 -25.08
CA PRO A 493 44.25 -10.08 -24.76
C PRO A 493 43.78 -9.23 -25.93
N HIS A 494 43.12 -9.82 -26.90
CA HIS A 494 42.38 -9.08 -27.92
C HIS A 494 40.92 -9.03 -27.55
N PHE A 495 40.42 -7.81 -27.40
CA PHE A 495 39.01 -7.53 -27.35
C PHE A 495 38.41 -7.86 -28.73
N VAL A 496 37.90 -9.07 -28.93
CA VAL A 496 37.20 -9.43 -30.15
C VAL A 496 35.74 -9.05 -29.96
N ALA A 497 35.34 -7.92 -30.55
CA ALA A 497 33.93 -7.61 -30.73
C ALA A 497 33.25 -8.79 -31.46
N ALA A 498 32.14 -9.29 -30.92
CA ALA A 498 31.33 -10.30 -31.56
C ALA A 498 30.89 -9.81 -32.95
N GLY A 499 31.39 -10.46 -34.00
CA GLY A 499 30.95 -10.23 -35.35
C GLY A 499 32.06 -9.80 -36.30
N ARG A 500 32.79 -10.79 -36.83
CA ARG A 500 33.26 -10.93 -38.22
C ARG A 500 34.22 -12.11 -38.33
N GLN A 501 33.70 -13.25 -38.72
CA GLN A 501 34.25 -14.12 -39.76
C GLN A 501 33.12 -15.00 -40.28
#